data_69c4400a8aa5dee15cd2817be1198a6f
#
_entry.id   69c4400a8aa5dee15cd2817be1198a6f
#
_cell.length_a   1.000
_cell.length_b   1.000
_cell.length_c   1.000
_cell.angle_alpha   90.00
_cell.angle_beta   90.00
_cell.angle_gamma   90.00
#
_symmetry.space_group_name_H-M   'P 1'
#
loop_
_entity.id
_entity.type
_entity.pdbx_description
1 polymer ?
#
loop_
_entity_poly.entity_id
_entity_poly.type
_entity_poly.pdbx_seq_one_letter_code
_entity_poly.pdbx_strand_id
1 'polypeptide(L)'
;MEKQSGILRLLVFLMEHGEYLLSDIWDEAGISINQGYKALEKARDLGLISTKTDNSKYPPRNLISLTQKGKKIATKLKEIEEAL
;
A
#
# COMPACT_ATOMS: atom_id res chain seq x y z
N MET A 1 -16.98 2.26 3.58
CA MET A 1 -17.25 2.98 2.35
C MET A 1 -16.27 2.60 1.27
N GLU A 2 -16.79 2.25 0.13
CA GLU A 2 -15.98 1.79 -0.97
C GLU A 2 -14.95 2.83 -1.42
N LYS A 3 -15.31 4.10 -1.36
CA LYS A 3 -14.44 5.16 -1.85
C LYS A 3 -13.14 5.27 -1.08
N GLN A 4 -13.16 4.86 0.18
CA GLN A 4 -11.98 4.98 1.04
C GLN A 4 -11.23 3.68 1.16
N SER A 5 -11.83 2.60 0.69
CA SER A 5 -11.25 1.28 0.90
C SER A 5 -9.94 1.07 0.15
N GLY A 6 -9.70 1.83 -0.94
CA GLY A 6 -8.48 1.67 -1.71
C GLY A 6 -7.23 1.94 -0.89
N ILE A 7 -7.16 3.12 -0.27
CA ILE A 7 -5.98 3.49 0.50
C ILE A 7 -5.90 2.67 1.79
N LEU A 8 -7.05 2.42 2.43
CA LEU A 8 -7.10 1.62 3.63
C LEU A 8 -6.57 0.20 3.37
N ARG A 9 -7.07 -0.43 2.31
CA ARG A 9 -6.63 -1.77 1.94
C ARG A 9 -5.16 -1.82 1.61
N LEU A 10 -4.66 -0.80 0.90
CA LEU A 10 -3.25 -0.73 0.55
C LEU A 10 -2.38 -0.68 1.79
N LEU A 11 -2.72 0.18 2.74
CA LEU A 11 -1.92 0.35 3.95
C LEU A 11 -1.96 -0.91 4.82
N VAL A 12 -3.14 -1.50 5.00
CA VAL A 12 -3.27 -2.71 5.80
C VAL A 12 -2.54 -3.88 5.13
N PHE A 13 -2.66 -4.00 3.81
CA PHE A 13 -1.97 -5.03 3.07
C PHE A 13 -0.46 -4.94 3.26
N LEU A 14 0.10 -3.74 3.12
CA LEU A 14 1.53 -3.53 3.29
C LEU A 14 1.98 -3.76 4.72
N MET A 15 1.13 -3.47 5.69
CA MET A 15 1.46 -3.73 7.08
C MET A 15 1.58 -5.24 7.33
N GLU A 16 0.71 -6.02 6.71
CA GLU A 16 0.68 -7.47 6.90
C GLU A 16 1.75 -8.19 6.10
N HIS A 17 2.07 -7.69 4.91
CA HIS A 17 2.98 -8.38 4.00
C HIS A 17 4.36 -7.75 3.90
N GLY A 18 4.51 -6.52 4.38
CA GLY A 18 5.77 -5.80 4.27
C GLY A 18 5.98 -5.28 2.85
N GLU A 19 7.23 -5.28 2.41
CA GLU A 19 7.57 -4.83 1.06
C GLU A 19 6.97 -5.74 0.00
N TYR A 20 6.42 -5.16 -1.05
CA TYR A 20 5.71 -5.94 -2.06
C TYR A 20 5.94 -5.38 -3.45
N LEU A 21 5.81 -6.24 -4.45
CA LEU A 21 5.94 -5.84 -5.86
C LEU A 21 4.73 -5.02 -6.28
N LEU A 22 5.00 -3.87 -6.87
CA LEU A 22 3.92 -2.98 -7.30
C LEU A 22 3.02 -3.63 -8.33
N SER A 23 3.59 -4.43 -9.24
CA SER A 23 2.81 -5.07 -10.31
C SER A 23 1.80 -6.08 -9.79
N ASP A 24 2.06 -6.67 -8.63
CA ASP A 24 1.21 -7.74 -8.10
C ASP A 24 0.25 -7.27 -7.01
N ILE A 25 0.51 -6.11 -6.44
CA ILE A 25 -0.20 -5.69 -5.23
C ILE A 25 -1.70 -5.48 -5.45
N TRP A 26 -2.08 -5.01 -6.62
CA TRP A 26 -3.49 -4.71 -6.88
C TRP A 26 -4.35 -5.96 -6.84
N ASP A 27 -3.89 -7.02 -7.49
CA ASP A 27 -4.60 -8.30 -7.48
C ASP A 27 -4.67 -8.91 -6.09
N GLU A 28 -3.54 -8.91 -5.39
CA GLU A 28 -3.46 -9.53 -4.07
C GLU A 28 -4.26 -8.76 -3.03
N ALA A 29 -4.26 -7.43 -3.11
CA ALA A 29 -4.99 -6.61 -2.16
C ALA A 29 -6.48 -6.47 -2.53
N GLY A 30 -6.86 -6.92 -3.71
CA GLY A 30 -8.24 -6.81 -4.16
C GLY A 30 -8.65 -5.39 -4.51
N ILE A 31 -7.73 -4.62 -5.08
CA ILE A 31 -7.96 -3.24 -5.46
C ILE A 31 -7.87 -3.12 -6.97
N SER A 32 -8.82 -2.41 -7.59
CA SER A 32 -8.74 -2.18 -9.03
C SER A 32 -7.51 -1.31 -9.35
N ILE A 33 -6.99 -1.45 -10.57
CA ILE A 33 -5.78 -0.73 -10.96
C ILE A 33 -5.97 0.79 -10.84
N ASN A 34 -7.11 1.30 -11.30
CA ASN A 34 -7.37 2.74 -11.24
C ASN A 34 -7.43 3.25 -9.81
N GLN A 35 -8.14 2.55 -8.94
CA GLN A 35 -8.20 2.91 -7.53
C GLN A 35 -6.85 2.74 -6.86
N GLY A 36 -6.13 1.71 -7.27
CA GLY A 36 -4.81 1.42 -6.73
C GLY A 36 -3.83 2.56 -6.97
N TYR A 37 -3.77 3.06 -8.19
CA TYR A 37 -2.85 4.15 -8.50
C TYR A 37 -3.24 5.44 -7.81
N LYS A 38 -4.53 5.71 -7.65
CA LYS A 38 -4.98 6.87 -6.89
C LYS A 38 -4.59 6.74 -5.42
N ALA A 39 -4.77 5.58 -4.85
CA ALA A 39 -4.41 5.32 -3.46
C ALA A 39 -2.90 5.44 -3.26
N LEU A 40 -2.13 4.89 -4.20
CA LEU A 40 -0.67 4.95 -4.16
C LEU A 40 -0.18 6.40 -4.18
N GLU A 41 -0.71 7.19 -5.09
CA GLU A 41 -0.33 8.59 -5.22
C GLU A 41 -0.67 9.37 -3.96
N LYS A 42 -1.87 9.16 -3.43
CA LYS A 42 -2.29 9.81 -2.20
C LYS A 42 -1.42 9.41 -1.02
N ALA A 43 -1.17 8.11 -0.87
CA ALA A 43 -0.34 7.61 0.23
C ALA A 43 1.08 8.14 0.14
N ARG A 44 1.62 8.24 -1.06
CA ARG A 44 2.96 8.78 -1.26
C ARG A 44 3.01 10.26 -0.92
N ASP A 45 2.01 11.03 -1.34
CA ASP A 45 1.93 12.45 -1.04
C ASP A 45 1.84 12.70 0.46
N LEU A 46 1.19 11.81 1.19
CA LEU A 46 1.07 11.91 2.64
C LEU A 46 2.28 11.36 3.38
N GLY A 47 3.26 10.83 2.66
CA GLY A 47 4.46 10.26 3.28
C GLY A 47 4.23 8.92 3.96
N LEU A 48 3.22 8.18 3.54
CA LEU A 48 2.86 6.91 4.18
C LEU A 48 3.57 5.71 3.56
N ILE A 49 4.01 5.83 2.32
CA ILE A 49 4.67 4.75 1.60
C ILE A 49 5.96 5.23 0.99
N SER A 50 6.84 4.28 0.73
CA SER A 50 8.11 4.49 0.04
C SER A 50 8.17 3.53 -1.14
N THR A 51 8.69 4.00 -2.25
CA THR A 51 8.87 3.18 -3.43
C THR A 51 10.36 3.10 -3.76
N LYS A 52 10.79 1.96 -4.27
CA LYS A 52 12.15 1.82 -4.77
C LYS A 52 12.16 0.89 -5.97
N THR A 53 13.19 1.04 -6.79
CA THR A 53 13.37 0.20 -7.97
C THR A 53 14.49 -0.79 -7.70
N ASP A 54 14.19 -2.07 -7.91
CA ASP A 54 15.19 -3.14 -7.78
C ASP A 54 15.75 -3.41 -9.18
N ASN A 55 17.01 -3.02 -9.38
CA ASN A 55 17.69 -3.19 -10.66
C ASN A 55 18.55 -4.46 -10.70
N SER A 56 18.53 -5.26 -9.64
CA SER A 56 19.33 -6.47 -9.59
C SER A 56 18.82 -7.54 -10.56
N LYS A 57 17.61 -7.39 -11.04
CA LYS A 57 17.01 -8.30 -12.00
C LYS A 57 16.53 -7.54 -13.23
N TYR A 58 16.42 -8.25 -14.33
CA TYR A 58 15.91 -7.67 -15.56
C TYR A 58 14.61 -8.38 -15.96
N PRO A 59 13.52 -7.62 -16.23
CA PRO A 59 13.43 -6.16 -16.14
C PRO A 59 13.41 -5.67 -14.68
N PRO A 60 13.78 -4.41 -14.45
CA PRO A 60 13.74 -3.85 -13.09
C PRO A 60 12.34 -3.92 -12.49
N ARG A 61 12.28 -4.09 -11.18
CA ARG A 61 11.02 -4.22 -10.47
C ARG A 61 10.83 -3.06 -9.52
N ASN A 62 9.59 -2.61 -9.42
CA ASN A 62 9.23 -1.56 -8.47
C ASN A 62 8.67 -2.19 -7.21
N LEU A 63 9.21 -1.78 -6.08
CA LEU A 63 8.79 -2.28 -4.78
C LEU A 63 8.19 -1.14 -3.97
N ILE A 64 7.22 -1.47 -3.15
CA ILE A 64 6.49 -0.51 -2.33
C ILE A 64 6.44 -1.02 -0.90
N SER A 65 6.67 -0.13 0.06
CA SER A 65 6.64 -0.48 1.47
C SER A 65 6.11 0.70 2.28
N LEU A 66 5.75 0.43 3.53
CA LEU A 66 5.29 1.49 4.43
C LEU A 66 6.48 2.23 5.02
N THR A 67 6.33 3.55 5.16
CA THR A 67 7.24 4.35 5.99
C THR A 67 6.87 4.14 7.46
N GLN A 68 7.66 4.68 8.38
CA GLN A 68 7.30 4.62 9.79
C GLN A 68 5.97 5.30 10.05
N LYS A 69 5.75 6.45 9.41
CA LYS A 69 4.47 7.14 9.51
C LYS A 69 3.34 6.27 8.98
N GLY A 70 3.57 5.59 7.85
CA GLY A 70 2.59 4.69 7.27
C GLY A 70 2.25 3.53 8.18
N LYS A 71 3.26 2.97 8.85
CA LYS A 71 3.04 1.86 9.79
C LYS A 71 2.17 2.29 10.97
N LYS A 72 2.42 3.49 11.49
CA LYS A 72 1.61 4.00 12.61
C LYS A 72 0.16 4.20 12.19
N ILE A 73 -0.05 4.78 11.02
CA ILE A 73 -1.40 5.01 10.50
C ILE A 73 -2.09 3.67 10.22
N ALA A 74 -1.38 2.74 9.59
CA ALA A 74 -1.96 1.43 9.26
C ALA A 74 -2.36 0.67 10.52
N THR A 75 -1.54 0.73 11.56
CA THR A 75 -1.85 0.08 12.83
C THR A 75 -3.15 0.65 13.42
N LYS A 76 -3.28 1.97 13.42
CA LYS A 76 -4.50 2.59 13.95
C LYS A 76 -5.73 2.24 13.12
N LEU A 77 -5.59 2.21 11.81
CA LEU A 77 -6.69 1.83 10.93
C LEU A 77 -7.12 0.39 11.17
N LYS A 78 -6.16 -0.50 11.37
CA LYS A 78 -6.46 -1.89 11.66
C LYS A 78 -7.17 -2.04 12.99
N GLU A 79 -6.75 -1.30 14.00
CA GLU A 79 -7.42 -1.32 15.30
C GLU A 79 -8.86 -0.85 15.19
N ILE A 80 -9.10 0.19 14.41
CA ILE A 80 -10.46 0.69 14.18
C ILE A 80 -11.29 -0.36 13.49
N GLU A 81 -10.72 -0.99 12.48
CA GLU A 81 -11.42 -2.03 11.71
C GLU A 81 -11.81 -3.20 12.62
N GLU A 82 -10.91 -3.61 13.49
CA GLU A 82 -11.17 -4.72 14.41
C GLU A 82 -12.21 -4.35 15.46
N ALA A 83 -12.34 -3.07 15.78
CA ALA A 83 -13.33 -2.61 16.76
C ALA A 83 -14.73 -2.51 16.18
N LEU A 84 -14.87 -2.49 14.88
CA LEU A 84 -16.17 -2.46 14.23
C LEU A 84 -16.76 -3.84 14.14
#